data_d69b2c967903d4a11e6b44553305db85
#
_entry.id   d69b2c967903d4a11e6b44553305db85
#
_cell.length_a   1.000
_cell.length_b   1.000
_cell.length_c   1.000
_cell.angle_alpha   90.00
_cell.angle_beta   90.00
_cell.angle_gamma   90.00
#
_symmetry.space_group_name_H-M   'P 1'
#
loop_
_entity.id
_entity.type
_entity.pdbx_description
1 polymer ?
#
loop_
_entity_poly.entity_id
_entity_poly.type
_entity_poly.pdbx_seq_one_letter_code
_entity_poly.pdbx_strand_id
1 'polypeptide(L)'
;NGRIEKIVPRVRTEAHRLIEEAMLAANVCSADFIQNSKHPGLFRVHEGPTPEKKDLLRNYLKALGLPYTVSDEPKPSEFQHIAQATKERPDAQQIHTMLLRSMQQAIYTPINSGHFGLAYAAYTHFTSPIRRYPDLLVHRVIKAILAHKKYQLPTLPLPGEAHAKLAKRLQKNKAGAQMDDTPRIKMSPAEQQAWEAAGLH
;
A
#
# COMPACT_ATOMS: atom_id res chain seq x y z
N ASN A 1 -16.30 -14.02 32.32
CA ASN A 1 -15.22 -14.54 33.19
C ASN A 1 -13.81 -14.26 32.66
N GLY A 2 -13.64 -13.64 31.47
CA GLY A 2 -12.34 -13.21 30.91
C GLY A 2 -11.37 -14.36 30.56
N ARG A 3 -11.83 -15.60 30.51
CA ARG A 3 -11.01 -16.76 30.15
C ARG A 3 -11.30 -17.18 28.73
N ILE A 4 -10.23 -17.47 27.96
CA ILE A 4 -10.35 -18.04 26.62
C ILE A 4 -10.78 -19.48 26.76
N GLU A 5 -11.95 -19.82 26.24
CA GLU A 5 -12.49 -21.18 26.27
C GLU A 5 -11.99 -22.02 25.08
N LYS A 6 -11.91 -21.38 23.89
CA LYS A 6 -11.48 -22.05 22.67
C LYS A 6 -10.92 -21.07 21.66
N ILE A 7 -9.85 -21.47 20.96
CA ILE A 7 -9.31 -20.78 19.81
C ILE A 7 -9.70 -21.60 18.56
N VAL A 8 -10.45 -20.97 17.64
CA VAL A 8 -10.90 -21.62 16.40
C VAL A 8 -10.47 -20.81 15.18
N PRO A 9 -10.06 -21.43 14.07
CA PRO A 9 -9.80 -20.74 12.82
C PRO A 9 -11.08 -20.04 12.34
N ARG A 10 -10.95 -18.80 11.90
CA ARG A 10 -12.05 -18.07 11.28
C ARG A 10 -12.08 -18.36 9.79
N VAL A 11 -13.16 -18.93 9.31
CA VAL A 11 -13.37 -19.19 7.88
C VAL A 11 -13.84 -17.91 7.19
N ARG A 12 -13.19 -17.55 6.06
CA ARG A 12 -13.60 -16.44 5.19
C ARG A 12 -14.85 -16.87 4.40
N THR A 13 -15.94 -16.15 4.61
CA THR A 13 -17.24 -16.38 3.95
C THR A 13 -17.43 -15.47 2.74
N GLU A 14 -18.45 -15.75 1.91
CA GLU A 14 -18.85 -14.89 0.80
C GLU A 14 -19.24 -13.47 1.28
N ALA A 15 -19.86 -13.35 2.46
CA ALA A 15 -20.15 -12.04 3.05
C ALA A 15 -18.87 -11.22 3.34
N HIS A 16 -17.80 -11.87 3.80
CA HIS A 16 -16.52 -11.20 3.97
C HIS A 16 -15.96 -10.72 2.63
N ARG A 17 -16.05 -11.53 1.59
CA ARG A 17 -15.59 -11.17 0.23
C ARG A 17 -16.36 -9.98 -0.32
N LEU A 18 -17.70 -9.98 -0.18
CA LEU A 18 -18.53 -8.86 -0.61
C LEU A 18 -18.12 -7.53 0.05
N ILE A 19 -17.91 -7.56 1.37
CA ILE A 19 -17.49 -6.36 2.10
C ILE A 19 -16.06 -5.94 1.69
N GLU A 20 -15.14 -6.88 1.48
CA GLU A 20 -13.79 -6.59 0.99
C GLU A 20 -13.83 -5.88 -0.39
N GLU A 21 -14.61 -6.39 -1.34
CA GLU A 21 -14.77 -5.77 -2.67
C GLU A 21 -15.44 -4.39 -2.56
N ALA A 22 -16.46 -4.24 -1.74
CA ALA A 22 -17.10 -2.94 -1.51
C ALA A 22 -16.13 -1.91 -0.91
N MET A 23 -15.26 -2.35 0.02
CA MET A 23 -14.21 -1.50 0.59
C MET A 23 -13.17 -1.09 -0.45
N LEU A 24 -12.73 -2.01 -1.30
CA LEU A 24 -11.79 -1.71 -2.39
C LEU A 24 -12.40 -0.71 -3.37
N ALA A 25 -13.64 -0.94 -3.80
CA ALA A 25 -14.35 -0.02 -4.69
C ALA A 25 -14.45 1.39 -4.09
N ALA A 26 -14.86 1.52 -2.82
CA ALA A 26 -14.95 2.81 -2.15
C ALA A 26 -13.58 3.53 -2.04
N ASN A 27 -12.51 2.78 -1.77
CA ASN A 27 -11.16 3.32 -1.69
C ASN A 27 -10.67 3.83 -3.06
N VAL A 28 -10.90 3.06 -4.13
CA VAL A 28 -10.54 3.44 -5.52
C VAL A 28 -11.33 4.67 -5.95
N CYS A 29 -12.67 4.64 -5.82
CA CYS A 29 -13.52 5.79 -6.18
C CYS A 29 -13.12 7.07 -5.43
N SER A 30 -12.74 6.95 -4.15
CA SER A 30 -12.27 8.10 -3.37
C SER A 30 -10.93 8.65 -3.89
N ALA A 31 -10.01 7.77 -4.29
CA ALA A 31 -8.74 8.17 -4.88
C ALA A 31 -8.95 8.89 -6.22
N ASP A 32 -9.78 8.32 -7.10
CA ASP A 32 -10.10 8.89 -8.41
C ASP A 32 -10.79 10.24 -8.27
N PHE A 33 -11.73 10.36 -7.34
CA PHE A 33 -12.41 11.62 -7.05
C PHE A 33 -11.44 12.74 -6.66
N ILE A 34 -10.50 12.44 -5.76
CA ILE A 34 -9.48 13.41 -5.33
C ILE A 34 -8.55 13.75 -6.49
N GLN A 35 -8.08 12.76 -7.24
CA GLN A 35 -7.17 12.96 -8.37
C GLN A 35 -7.82 13.82 -9.47
N ASN A 36 -9.06 13.53 -9.82
CA ASN A 36 -9.80 14.27 -10.85
C ASN A 36 -10.15 15.71 -10.44
N SER A 37 -10.33 15.95 -9.14
CA SER A 37 -10.57 17.31 -8.62
C SER A 37 -9.31 18.17 -8.58
N LYS A 38 -8.13 17.62 -8.87
CA LYS A 38 -6.82 18.29 -8.78
C LYS A 38 -6.54 18.93 -7.41
N HIS A 39 -7.22 18.46 -6.37
CA HIS A 39 -6.99 18.88 -5.00
C HIS A 39 -5.86 18.07 -4.39
N PRO A 40 -4.96 18.68 -3.59
CA PRO A 40 -3.98 17.91 -2.82
C PRO A 40 -4.69 16.84 -1.97
N GLY A 41 -4.25 15.61 -2.06
CA GLY A 41 -4.82 14.47 -1.37
C GLY A 41 -3.76 13.54 -0.81
N LEU A 42 -4.20 12.49 -0.15
CA LEU A 42 -3.31 11.45 0.38
C LEU A 42 -3.63 10.13 -0.30
N PHE A 43 -2.63 9.53 -0.90
CA PHE A 43 -2.73 8.25 -1.59
C PHE A 43 -1.99 7.17 -0.81
N ARG A 44 -2.47 5.94 -0.92
CA ARG A 44 -1.76 4.74 -0.47
C ARG A 44 -1.07 4.15 -1.69
N VAL A 45 0.22 4.38 -1.82
CA VAL A 45 1.01 3.90 -2.95
C VAL A 45 1.80 2.65 -2.58
N HIS A 46 1.98 1.79 -3.57
CA HIS A 46 2.73 0.56 -3.42
C HIS A 46 3.51 0.32 -4.70
N GLU A 47 4.82 0.40 -4.62
CA GLU A 47 5.69 0.23 -5.77
C GLU A 47 6.07 -1.24 -5.94
N GLY A 48 6.42 -1.61 -7.16
CA GLY A 48 6.95 -2.93 -7.50
C GLY A 48 8.32 -3.19 -6.86
N PRO A 49 8.93 -4.35 -7.12
CA PRO A 49 10.21 -4.72 -6.53
C PRO A 49 11.34 -3.80 -7.00
N THR A 50 12.33 -3.59 -6.12
CA THR A 50 13.59 -2.93 -6.51
C THR A 50 14.40 -3.83 -7.46
N PRO A 51 15.37 -3.29 -8.21
CA PRO A 51 16.24 -4.09 -9.08
C PRO A 51 16.86 -5.29 -8.36
N GLU A 52 17.41 -5.09 -7.16
CA GLU A 52 18.03 -6.15 -6.37
C GLU A 52 17.02 -7.22 -5.95
N LYS A 53 15.82 -6.81 -5.54
CA LYS A 53 14.76 -7.75 -5.17
C LYS A 53 14.23 -8.52 -6.39
N LYS A 54 14.23 -7.91 -7.57
CA LYS A 54 13.90 -8.61 -8.83
C LYS A 54 14.91 -9.71 -9.12
N ASP A 55 16.21 -9.38 -9.02
CA ASP A 55 17.27 -10.34 -9.30
C ASP A 55 17.28 -11.50 -8.28
N LEU A 56 17.06 -11.19 -7.01
CA LEU A 56 16.88 -12.23 -5.98
C LEU A 56 15.69 -13.13 -6.29
N LEU A 57 14.56 -12.57 -6.70
CA LEU A 57 13.37 -13.34 -7.06
C LEU A 57 13.62 -14.20 -8.31
N ARG A 58 14.26 -13.66 -9.35
CA ARG A 58 14.63 -14.40 -10.56
C ARG A 58 15.53 -15.59 -10.24
N ASN A 59 16.57 -15.35 -9.44
CA ASN A 59 17.49 -16.41 -9.03
C ASN A 59 16.80 -17.50 -8.20
N TYR A 60 15.89 -17.10 -7.31
CA TYR A 60 15.08 -18.02 -6.52
C TYR A 60 14.18 -18.90 -7.39
N LEU A 61 13.43 -18.31 -8.33
CA LEU A 61 12.56 -19.06 -9.24
C LEU A 61 13.37 -20.00 -10.13
N LYS A 62 14.53 -19.57 -10.62
CA LYS A 62 15.46 -20.40 -11.40
C LYS A 62 16.01 -21.56 -10.59
N ALA A 63 16.39 -21.34 -9.32
CA ALA A 63 16.89 -22.41 -8.44
C ALA A 63 15.84 -23.49 -8.16
N LEU A 64 14.55 -23.14 -8.19
CA LEU A 64 13.43 -24.09 -8.07
C LEU A 64 13.10 -24.80 -9.41
N GLY A 65 13.84 -24.54 -10.48
CA GLY A 65 13.59 -25.09 -11.80
C GLY A 65 12.29 -24.60 -12.44
N LEU A 66 11.78 -23.44 -12.02
CA LEU A 66 10.53 -22.91 -12.54
C LEU A 66 10.77 -22.20 -13.88
N PRO A 67 9.91 -22.41 -14.90
CA PRO A 67 10.04 -21.76 -16.23
C PRO A 67 9.53 -20.31 -16.21
N TYR A 68 9.34 -19.73 -15.03
CA TYR A 68 8.83 -18.37 -14.85
C TYR A 68 9.94 -17.41 -14.48
N THR A 69 9.88 -16.23 -15.06
CA THR A 69 10.78 -15.12 -14.74
C THR A 69 9.99 -13.83 -14.60
N VAL A 70 10.60 -12.82 -13.99
CA VAL A 70 10.03 -11.49 -13.83
C VAL A 70 10.73 -10.54 -14.80
N SER A 71 9.98 -9.74 -15.54
CA SER A 71 10.50 -8.78 -16.51
C SER A 71 11.32 -7.66 -15.85
N ASP A 72 11.99 -6.83 -16.65
CA ASP A 72 12.74 -5.66 -16.13
C ASP A 72 11.80 -4.59 -15.58
N GLU A 73 10.61 -4.46 -16.17
CA GLU A 73 9.51 -3.64 -15.68
C GLU A 73 8.34 -4.55 -15.27
N PRO A 74 8.38 -5.15 -14.08
CA PRO A 74 7.43 -6.16 -13.67
C PRO A 74 6.02 -5.58 -13.55
N LYS A 75 5.05 -6.33 -14.05
CA LYS A 75 3.63 -6.01 -13.90
C LYS A 75 3.00 -6.86 -12.81
N PRO A 76 1.96 -6.38 -12.13
CA PRO A 76 1.21 -7.17 -11.14
C PRO A 76 0.71 -8.50 -11.69
N SER A 77 0.34 -8.56 -12.98
CA SER A 77 -0.13 -9.78 -13.66
C SER A 77 0.92 -10.89 -13.72
N GLU A 78 2.21 -10.54 -13.80
CA GLU A 78 3.30 -11.53 -13.78
C GLU A 78 3.36 -12.24 -12.42
N PHE A 79 3.24 -11.48 -11.34
CA PHE A 79 3.19 -12.02 -9.97
C PHE A 79 1.99 -12.89 -9.75
N GLN A 80 0.80 -12.45 -10.23
CA GLN A 80 -0.42 -13.24 -10.18
C GLN A 80 -0.26 -14.55 -10.95
N HIS A 81 0.30 -14.52 -12.15
CA HIS A 81 0.54 -15.69 -12.97
C HIS A 81 1.47 -16.70 -12.28
N ILE A 82 2.60 -16.24 -11.70
CA ILE A 82 3.52 -17.11 -10.97
C ILE A 82 2.81 -17.73 -9.75
N ALA A 83 2.08 -16.92 -8.98
CA ALA A 83 1.34 -17.39 -7.81
C ALA A 83 0.28 -18.44 -8.18
N GLN A 84 -0.46 -18.24 -9.27
CA GLN A 84 -1.48 -19.17 -9.74
C GLN A 84 -0.87 -20.47 -10.28
N ALA A 85 0.19 -20.35 -11.08
CA ALA A 85 0.87 -21.50 -11.68
C ALA A 85 1.58 -22.40 -10.66
N THR A 86 1.94 -21.84 -9.50
CA THR A 86 2.63 -22.57 -8.44
C THR A 86 1.71 -23.02 -7.30
N LYS A 87 0.41 -22.73 -7.38
CA LYS A 87 -0.56 -22.95 -6.29
C LYS A 87 -0.62 -24.38 -5.75
N GLU A 88 -0.54 -25.37 -6.65
CA GLU A 88 -0.65 -26.79 -6.29
C GLU A 88 0.69 -27.46 -5.92
N ARG A 89 1.78 -26.68 -5.86
CA ARG A 89 3.10 -27.21 -5.51
C ARG A 89 3.25 -27.38 -3.99
N PRO A 90 4.03 -28.36 -3.51
CA PRO A 90 4.32 -28.52 -2.09
C PRO A 90 5.01 -27.31 -1.47
N ASP A 91 5.78 -26.56 -2.28
CA ASP A 91 6.53 -25.35 -1.87
C ASP A 91 5.78 -24.03 -2.18
N ALA A 92 4.50 -24.09 -2.57
CA ALA A 92 3.66 -22.93 -2.92
C ALA A 92 3.70 -21.81 -1.87
N GLN A 93 3.65 -22.16 -0.58
CA GLN A 93 3.71 -21.19 0.51
C GLN A 93 5.04 -20.43 0.58
N GLN A 94 6.14 -21.11 0.28
CA GLN A 94 7.47 -20.50 0.26
C GLN A 94 7.61 -19.56 -0.94
N ILE A 95 7.13 -19.99 -2.12
CA ILE A 95 7.11 -19.16 -3.33
C ILE A 95 6.24 -17.91 -3.10
N HIS A 96 5.04 -18.05 -2.55
CA HIS A 96 4.17 -16.91 -2.19
C HIS A 96 4.86 -15.93 -1.23
N THR A 97 5.51 -16.47 -0.21
CA THR A 97 6.26 -15.65 0.76
C THR A 97 7.39 -14.88 0.06
N MET A 98 8.10 -15.52 -0.87
CA MET A 98 9.17 -14.86 -1.61
C MET A 98 8.65 -13.79 -2.57
N LEU A 99 7.53 -14.04 -3.26
CA LEU A 99 6.84 -13.03 -4.07
C LEU A 99 6.46 -11.80 -3.23
N LEU A 100 5.85 -12.01 -2.05
CA LEU A 100 5.47 -10.91 -1.15
C LEU A 100 6.70 -10.13 -0.63
N ARG A 101 7.77 -10.83 -0.24
CA ARG A 101 9.00 -10.19 0.26
C ARG A 101 9.76 -9.42 -0.82
N SER A 102 9.60 -9.78 -2.07
CA SER A 102 10.21 -9.05 -3.19
C SER A 102 9.58 -7.69 -3.43
N MET A 103 8.31 -7.49 -3.05
CA MET A 103 7.62 -6.22 -3.17
C MET A 103 8.12 -5.19 -2.14
N GLN A 104 7.87 -3.93 -2.40
CA GLN A 104 8.15 -2.85 -1.45
C GLN A 104 7.01 -2.70 -0.45
N GLN A 105 7.24 -1.95 0.61
CA GLN A 105 6.19 -1.60 1.56
C GLN A 105 5.30 -0.50 0.98
N ALA A 106 3.98 -0.62 1.15
CA ALA A 106 3.08 0.46 0.79
C ALA A 106 3.25 1.64 1.77
N ILE A 107 3.16 2.86 1.24
CA ILE A 107 3.32 4.11 2.01
C ILE A 107 2.15 5.07 1.76
N TYR A 108 1.99 6.04 2.65
CA TYR A 108 1.11 7.18 2.42
C TYR A 108 1.90 8.37 1.88
N THR A 109 1.42 8.97 0.80
CA THR A 109 2.07 10.11 0.15
C THR A 109 1.05 10.97 -0.60
N PRO A 110 1.27 12.29 -0.74
CA PRO A 110 0.44 13.12 -1.59
C PRO A 110 0.69 12.91 -3.09
N ILE A 111 1.74 12.18 -3.46
CA ILE A 111 2.10 11.89 -4.87
C ILE A 111 1.61 10.50 -5.22
N ASN A 112 0.68 10.41 -6.18
CA ASN A 112 0.19 9.12 -6.65
C ASN A 112 1.19 8.46 -7.60
N SER A 113 1.66 7.26 -7.29
CA SER A 113 2.44 6.38 -8.17
C SER A 113 1.75 5.04 -8.43
N GLY A 114 0.46 4.92 -8.06
CA GLY A 114 -0.31 3.70 -8.19
C GLY A 114 -0.11 2.72 -7.03
N HIS A 115 -0.79 1.58 -7.11
CA HIS A 115 -0.69 0.51 -6.12
C HIS A 115 -0.42 -0.83 -6.81
N PHE A 116 0.86 -1.20 -6.89
CA PHE A 116 1.32 -2.41 -7.59
C PHE A 116 0.61 -3.68 -7.09
N GLY A 117 0.60 -3.92 -5.79
CA GLY A 117 0.03 -5.16 -5.21
C GLY A 117 -1.48 -5.32 -5.42
N LEU A 118 -2.22 -4.24 -5.71
CA LEU A 118 -3.64 -4.26 -6.02
C LEU A 118 -3.93 -3.99 -7.50
N ALA A 119 -2.91 -3.67 -8.29
CA ALA A 119 -3.02 -3.31 -9.70
C ALA A 119 -3.94 -2.11 -9.99
N TYR A 120 -4.03 -1.14 -9.06
CA TYR A 120 -4.80 0.09 -9.23
C TYR A 120 -3.91 1.27 -9.64
N ALA A 121 -4.39 2.08 -10.57
CA ALA A 121 -3.72 3.32 -11.01
C ALA A 121 -3.73 4.41 -9.93
N ALA A 122 -4.77 4.44 -9.08
CA ALA A 122 -4.87 5.28 -7.91
C ALA A 122 -5.55 4.52 -6.77
N TYR A 123 -5.06 4.70 -5.56
CA TYR A 123 -5.63 4.06 -4.40
C TYR A 123 -5.43 4.92 -3.15
N THR A 124 -6.44 4.96 -2.30
CA THR A 124 -6.34 5.58 -0.99
C THR A 124 -7.11 4.79 0.04
N HIS A 125 -6.88 5.05 1.30
CA HIS A 125 -7.71 4.50 2.35
C HIS A 125 -8.81 5.50 2.74
N PHE A 126 -10.05 5.06 2.67
CA PHE A 126 -11.25 5.87 2.96
C PHE A 126 -12.18 5.22 3.97
N THR A 127 -12.26 3.90 3.99
CA THR A 127 -13.33 3.14 4.63
C THR A 127 -13.24 2.99 6.15
N SER A 128 -12.15 3.42 6.80
CA SER A 128 -11.93 3.21 8.23
C SER A 128 -11.45 4.46 8.99
N PRO A 129 -12.17 5.62 8.91
CA PRO A 129 -11.69 6.89 9.49
C PRO A 129 -11.65 6.90 11.02
N ILE A 130 -12.32 5.96 11.69
CA ILE A 130 -12.32 5.86 13.17
C ILE A 130 -10.97 5.34 13.69
N ARG A 131 -10.35 4.42 12.95
CA ARG A 131 -9.12 3.74 13.38
C ARG A 131 -7.89 4.06 12.53
N ARG A 132 -8.02 4.78 11.42
CA ARG A 132 -6.90 5.18 10.57
C ARG A 132 -6.96 6.68 10.27
N TYR A 133 -6.00 7.41 10.78
CA TYR A 133 -5.89 8.85 10.56
C TYR A 133 -5.81 9.26 9.08
N PRO A 134 -5.10 8.55 8.18
CA PRO A 134 -5.12 8.83 6.76
C PRO A 134 -6.52 8.82 6.15
N ASP A 135 -7.38 7.87 6.52
CA ASP A 135 -8.78 7.82 6.08
C ASP A 135 -9.55 9.07 6.51
N LEU A 136 -9.36 9.52 7.75
CA LEU A 136 -9.98 10.74 8.25
C LEU A 136 -9.53 11.98 7.46
N LEU A 137 -8.25 12.06 7.08
CA LEU A 137 -7.74 13.13 6.23
C LEU A 137 -8.39 13.10 4.85
N VAL A 138 -8.54 11.92 4.25
CA VAL A 138 -9.22 11.74 2.97
C VAL A 138 -10.69 12.21 3.06
N HIS A 139 -11.42 11.87 4.13
CA HIS A 139 -12.77 12.40 4.37
C HIS A 139 -12.80 13.93 4.43
N ARG A 140 -11.84 14.56 5.12
CA ARG A 140 -11.74 16.02 5.23
C ARG A 140 -11.47 16.67 3.88
N VAL A 141 -10.57 16.07 3.09
CA VAL A 141 -10.28 16.53 1.70
C VAL A 141 -11.54 16.46 0.84
N ILE A 142 -12.22 15.31 0.82
CA ILE A 142 -13.46 15.13 0.03
C ILE A 142 -14.53 16.14 0.45
N LYS A 143 -14.74 16.33 1.75
CA LYS A 143 -15.69 17.34 2.26
C LYS A 143 -15.32 18.77 1.82
N ALA A 144 -14.05 19.11 1.79
CA ALA A 144 -13.60 20.41 1.32
C ALA A 144 -13.85 20.60 -0.18
N ILE A 145 -13.53 19.57 -0.99
CA ILE A 145 -13.81 19.59 -2.43
C ILE A 145 -15.30 19.80 -2.69
N LEU A 146 -16.17 19.04 -2.02
CA LEU A 146 -17.64 19.17 -2.15
C LEU A 146 -18.17 20.53 -1.70
N ALA A 147 -17.50 21.18 -0.75
CA ALA A 147 -17.82 22.52 -0.29
C ALA A 147 -17.12 23.64 -1.10
N HIS A 148 -16.46 23.31 -2.21
CA HIS A 148 -15.65 24.24 -3.02
C HIS A 148 -14.60 25.02 -2.20
N LYS A 149 -14.02 24.36 -1.18
CA LYS A 149 -12.99 24.90 -0.29
C LYS A 149 -11.66 24.16 -0.51
N LYS A 150 -10.56 24.82 -0.18
CA LYS A 150 -9.26 24.15 -0.09
C LYS A 150 -9.06 23.60 1.31
N TYR A 151 -8.64 22.33 1.41
CA TYR A 151 -8.17 21.72 2.63
C TYR A 151 -6.65 21.63 2.57
N GLN A 152 -5.99 22.24 3.53
CA GLN A 152 -4.55 22.11 3.67
C GLN A 152 -4.28 20.84 4.48
N LEU A 153 -3.67 19.86 3.84
CA LEU A 153 -3.20 18.67 4.53
C LEU A 153 -2.24 19.13 5.65
N PRO A 154 -2.34 18.55 6.86
CA PRO A 154 -1.35 18.80 7.88
C PRO A 154 0.04 18.57 7.30
N THR A 155 0.91 19.54 7.42
CA THR A 155 2.33 19.32 7.17
C THR A 155 2.76 18.26 8.18
N LEU A 156 2.96 17.04 7.71
CA LEU A 156 3.68 16.07 8.51
C LEU A 156 4.98 16.74 8.94
N PRO A 157 5.42 16.57 10.20
CA PRO A 157 6.66 17.18 10.69
C PRO A 157 7.89 16.47 10.10
N LEU A 158 7.84 16.22 8.79
CA LEU A 158 9.04 15.88 8.05
C LEU A 158 9.78 17.21 7.84
N PRO A 159 11.03 17.34 8.29
CA PRO A 159 11.86 18.47 7.92
C PRO A 159 11.71 18.69 6.41
N GLY A 160 11.60 19.96 5.97
CA GLY A 160 11.34 20.29 4.56
C GLY A 160 12.30 19.58 3.58
N GLU A 161 13.52 19.27 4.03
CA GLU A 161 14.48 18.41 3.33
C GLU A 161 14.01 16.96 3.12
N ALA A 162 13.30 16.35 4.07
CA ALA A 162 12.81 14.98 3.93
C ALA A 162 11.65 14.90 2.93
N HIS A 163 10.79 15.92 2.90
CA HIS A 163 9.72 16.03 1.89
C HIS A 163 10.30 16.25 0.49
N ALA A 164 11.31 17.11 0.34
CA ALA A 164 11.99 17.32 -0.93
C ALA A 164 12.77 16.08 -1.37
N LYS A 165 13.43 15.38 -0.45
CA LYS A 165 14.10 14.09 -0.71
C LYS A 165 13.09 13.03 -1.13
N LEU A 166 11.94 12.90 -0.46
CA LEU A 166 10.89 11.95 -0.83
C LEU A 166 10.31 12.27 -2.22
N ALA A 167 9.99 13.53 -2.50
CA ALA A 167 9.49 13.96 -3.79
C ALA A 167 10.50 13.69 -4.92
N LYS A 168 11.77 14.02 -4.70
CA LYS A 168 12.86 13.72 -5.66
C LYS A 168 13.05 12.23 -5.87
N ARG A 169 12.93 11.40 -4.80
CA ARG A 169 13.02 9.93 -4.89
C ARG A 169 11.85 9.36 -5.68
N LEU A 170 10.62 9.79 -5.41
CA LEU A 170 9.43 9.36 -6.16
C LEU A 170 9.49 9.77 -7.64
N GLN A 171 10.02 10.96 -7.96
CA GLN A 171 10.29 11.37 -9.33
C GLN A 171 11.38 10.52 -10.00
N LYS A 172 12.43 10.19 -9.26
CA LYS A 172 13.54 9.37 -9.74
C LYS A 172 13.13 7.91 -9.96
N ASN A 173 12.19 7.40 -9.15
CA ASN A 173 11.64 6.06 -9.32
C ASN A 173 10.69 5.94 -10.52
N LYS A 174 9.97 7.01 -10.88
CA LYS A 174 9.29 7.08 -12.19
C LYS A 174 10.27 6.98 -13.36
N ALA A 175 11.55 7.26 -13.13
CA ALA A 175 12.65 7.16 -14.09
C ALA A 175 13.52 5.89 -13.90
N GLY A 176 13.08 4.87 -13.15
CA GLY A 176 13.77 3.57 -13.01
C GLY A 176 14.89 3.52 -11.97
N ALA A 177 14.90 4.38 -10.94
CA ALA A 177 15.96 4.40 -9.92
C ALA A 177 15.51 3.94 -8.52
N GLN A 178 16.39 3.22 -7.86
CA GLN A 178 16.33 2.56 -6.56
C GLN A 178 15.73 3.38 -5.42
N MET A 179 14.91 2.71 -4.61
CA MET A 179 14.36 3.20 -3.36
C MET A 179 14.82 2.29 -2.20
N ASP A 180 15.99 2.62 -1.65
CA ASP A 180 16.37 2.14 -0.34
C ASP A 180 16.23 3.30 0.67
N ASP A 181 15.75 3.02 1.88
CA ASP A 181 15.41 3.97 2.95
C ASP A 181 14.19 4.87 2.71
N THR A 182 12.98 4.30 2.75
CA THR A 182 11.79 5.10 3.05
C THR A 182 11.92 5.65 4.47
N PRO A 183 12.00 6.98 4.66
CA PRO A 183 11.86 7.51 6.02
C PRO A 183 10.48 7.09 6.51
N ARG A 184 10.44 6.23 7.53
CA ARG A 184 9.21 5.99 8.30
C ARG A 184 8.73 7.37 8.71
N ILE A 185 7.46 7.67 8.48
CA ILE A 185 6.84 8.88 9.01
C ILE A 185 7.05 8.82 10.52
N LYS A 186 8.04 9.55 11.04
CA LYS A 186 8.22 9.69 12.46
C LYS A 186 7.14 10.66 12.93
N MET A 187 6.16 10.14 13.61
CA MET A 187 5.20 10.94 14.36
C MET A 187 5.96 11.68 15.47
N SER A 188 5.55 12.89 15.77
CA SER A 188 6.02 13.57 16.96
C SER A 188 5.61 12.74 18.20
N PRO A 189 6.32 12.85 19.34
CA PRO A 189 5.95 12.15 20.56
C PRO A 189 4.50 12.41 20.98
N ALA A 190 3.98 13.61 20.76
CA ALA A 190 2.59 13.96 21.06
C ALA A 190 1.60 13.29 20.13
N GLU A 191 1.92 13.16 18.85
CA GLU A 191 1.09 12.44 17.87
C GLU A 191 1.15 10.94 18.09
N GLN A 192 2.30 10.41 18.51
CA GLN A 192 2.45 9.01 18.84
C GLN A 192 1.66 8.64 20.10
N GLN A 193 1.68 9.48 21.13
CA GLN A 193 0.84 9.31 22.31
C GLN A 193 -0.66 9.41 21.99
N ALA A 194 -1.07 10.35 21.14
CA ALA A 194 -2.46 10.47 20.70
C ALA A 194 -2.89 9.26 19.85
N TRP A 195 -1.97 8.70 19.06
CA TRP A 195 -2.19 7.49 18.25
C TRP A 195 -2.33 6.24 19.13
N GLU A 196 -1.43 6.07 20.10
CA GLU A 196 -1.47 4.96 21.06
C GLU A 196 -2.71 5.06 21.98
N ALA A 197 -3.06 6.27 22.45
CA ALA A 197 -4.27 6.50 23.23
C ALA A 197 -5.56 6.21 22.46
N ALA A 198 -5.51 6.30 21.12
CA ALA A 198 -6.62 5.94 20.24
C ALA A 198 -6.67 4.44 19.90
N GLY A 199 -5.78 3.60 20.46
CA GLY A 199 -5.73 2.15 20.23
C GLY A 199 -5.33 1.77 18.80
N LEU A 200 -4.59 2.63 18.11
CA LEU A 200 -4.17 2.43 16.74
C LEU A 200 -2.73 1.89 16.70
N HIS A 201 -2.60 0.56 16.84
CA HIS A 201 -1.32 -0.17 16.70
C HIS A 201 -1.04 -0.54 15.25
#